data_201e046f8e4d76c0b1e962548b2b2303
#
_entry.id   201e046f8e4d76c0b1e962548b2b2303
#
_cell.length_a   1.000
_cell.length_b   1.000
_cell.length_c   1.000
_cell.angle_alpha   90.00
_cell.angle_beta   90.00
_cell.angle_gamma   90.00
#
_symmetry.space_group_name_H-M   'P 1'
#
loop_
_entity.id
_entity.type
_entity.pdbx_description
1 polymer ?
#
loop_
_entity_poly.entity_id
_entity_poly.type
_entity_poly.pdbx_seq_one_letter_code
_entity_poly.pdbx_strand_id
1 'polypeptide(L)'
;MFDILKAKESFMNYVRQFDLTNDKIHLKLVHTLEVVRTTEYLCLYENITGVERDLAYLIALLHDIGRFEQIKRFNSFDDRNIDHAKLGVQVLFKEGMIRNFIDDDQYDEIIE
;
A
#
# COMPACT_ATOMS: atom_id res chain seq x y z
N MET A 1 16.46 -7.80 0.15
CA MET A 1 15.92 -6.65 -0.64
C MET A 1 14.66 -7.10 -1.36
N PHE A 2 13.59 -6.33 -1.30
CA PHE A 2 12.36 -6.69 -2.00
C PHE A 2 12.30 -6.04 -3.38
N ASP A 3 11.56 -6.69 -4.28
CA ASP A 3 11.40 -6.24 -5.66
C ASP A 3 10.24 -5.24 -5.73
N ILE A 4 10.56 -3.97 -5.99
CA ILE A 4 9.57 -2.89 -6.09
C ILE A 4 8.57 -3.14 -7.22
N LEU A 5 9.02 -3.65 -8.35
CA LEU A 5 8.12 -3.95 -9.48
C LEU A 5 7.12 -5.03 -9.11
N LYS A 6 7.57 -6.05 -8.39
CA LYS A 6 6.71 -7.13 -7.90
C LYS A 6 5.71 -6.59 -6.87
N ALA A 7 6.16 -5.70 -5.98
CA ALA A 7 5.29 -5.07 -5.00
C ALA A 7 4.18 -4.23 -5.68
N LYS A 8 4.53 -3.43 -6.69
CA LYS A 8 3.55 -2.66 -7.46
C LYS A 8 2.55 -3.57 -8.18
N GLU A 9 3.02 -4.66 -8.76
CA GLU A 9 2.17 -5.65 -9.42
C GLU A 9 1.19 -6.29 -8.42
N SER A 10 1.69 -6.70 -7.25
CA SER A 10 0.85 -7.27 -6.19
C SER A 10 -0.21 -6.29 -5.70
N PHE A 11 0.16 -5.03 -5.56
CA PHE A 11 -0.78 -3.96 -5.20
C PHE A 11 -1.87 -3.81 -6.26
N MET A 12 -1.50 -3.73 -7.54
CA MET A 12 -2.47 -3.61 -8.62
C MET A 12 -3.39 -4.82 -8.70
N ASN A 13 -2.86 -6.02 -8.49
CA ASN A 13 -3.68 -7.24 -8.45
C ASN A 13 -4.69 -7.21 -7.30
N TYR A 14 -4.29 -6.68 -6.15
CA TYR A 14 -5.21 -6.48 -5.03
C TYR A 14 -6.31 -5.48 -5.37
N VAL A 15 -5.96 -4.32 -5.94
CA VAL A 15 -6.92 -3.26 -6.26
C VAL A 15 -7.92 -3.72 -7.33
N ARG A 16 -7.49 -4.57 -8.27
CA ARG A 16 -8.37 -5.09 -9.32
C ARG A 16 -9.49 -5.99 -8.79
N GLN A 17 -9.42 -6.42 -7.54
CA GLN A 17 -10.51 -7.17 -6.90
C GLN A 17 -11.69 -6.27 -6.50
N PHE A 18 -11.50 -4.97 -6.55
CA PHE A 18 -12.52 -3.98 -6.19
C PHE A 18 -13.15 -3.40 -7.45
N ASP A 19 -14.26 -2.69 -7.27
CA ASP A 19 -14.95 -2.03 -8.38
C ASP A 19 -14.19 -0.77 -8.81
N LEU A 20 -13.43 -0.87 -9.89
CA LEU A 20 -12.63 0.23 -10.40
C LEU A 20 -13.47 1.35 -11.03
N THR A 21 -14.77 1.11 -11.27
CA THR A 21 -15.68 2.17 -11.73
C THR A 21 -16.20 3.04 -10.57
N ASN A 22 -16.00 2.60 -9.33
CA ASN A 22 -16.35 3.40 -8.16
C ASN A 22 -15.39 4.58 -8.04
N ASP A 23 -15.93 5.80 -8.00
CA ASP A 23 -15.13 7.03 -7.97
C ASP A 23 -14.18 7.08 -6.77
N LYS A 24 -14.60 6.56 -5.61
CA LYS A 24 -13.79 6.55 -4.40
C LYS A 24 -12.61 5.57 -4.52
N ILE A 25 -12.85 4.39 -5.10
CA ILE A 25 -11.79 3.42 -5.38
C ILE A 25 -10.77 4.03 -6.34
N HIS A 26 -11.26 4.62 -7.43
CA HIS A 26 -10.41 5.26 -8.43
C HIS A 26 -9.58 6.39 -7.80
N LEU A 27 -10.21 7.24 -6.99
CA LEU A 27 -9.54 8.34 -6.31
C LEU A 27 -8.38 7.84 -5.45
N LYS A 28 -8.59 6.78 -4.67
CA LYS A 28 -7.55 6.23 -3.80
C LYS A 28 -6.44 5.52 -4.57
N LEU A 29 -6.78 4.90 -5.68
CA LEU A 29 -5.76 4.32 -6.56
C LEU A 29 -4.85 5.42 -7.11
N VAL A 30 -5.42 6.47 -7.68
CA VAL A 30 -4.65 7.61 -8.23
C VAL A 30 -3.82 8.26 -7.13
N HIS A 31 -4.42 8.50 -5.95
CA HIS A 31 -3.71 9.08 -4.81
C HIS A 31 -2.49 8.24 -4.41
N THR A 32 -2.66 6.94 -4.28
CA THR A 32 -1.56 6.06 -3.88
C THR A 32 -0.43 6.08 -4.91
N LEU A 33 -0.76 6.01 -6.19
CA LEU A 33 0.25 6.04 -7.25
C LEU A 33 0.99 7.38 -7.30
N GLU A 34 0.30 8.49 -7.02
CA GLU A 34 0.93 9.80 -6.92
C GLU A 34 1.85 9.92 -5.70
N VAL A 35 1.46 9.35 -4.57
CA VAL A 35 2.31 9.33 -3.37
C VAL A 35 3.57 8.52 -3.63
N VAL A 36 3.46 7.38 -4.32
CA VAL A 36 4.63 6.58 -4.71
C VAL A 36 5.55 7.39 -5.62
N ARG A 37 4.98 8.06 -6.64
CA ARG A 37 5.77 8.90 -7.56
C ARG A 37 6.48 10.03 -6.82
N THR A 38 5.80 10.71 -5.91
CA THR A 38 6.38 11.78 -5.09
C THR A 38 7.52 11.23 -4.23
N THR A 39 7.32 10.05 -3.65
CA THR A 39 8.36 9.37 -2.86
C THR A 39 9.58 9.06 -3.71
N GLU A 40 9.39 8.57 -4.93
CA GLU A 40 10.49 8.32 -5.87
C GLU A 40 11.30 9.60 -6.13
N TYR A 41 10.60 10.71 -6.38
CA TYR A 41 11.22 12.00 -6.63
C TYR A 41 12.01 12.49 -5.42
N LEU A 42 11.41 12.40 -4.22
CA LEU A 42 12.08 12.82 -2.99
C LEU A 42 13.32 11.97 -2.69
N CYS A 43 13.24 10.67 -2.94
CA CYS A 43 14.41 9.80 -2.75
C CYS A 43 15.56 10.19 -3.69
N LEU A 44 15.26 10.52 -4.94
CA LEU A 44 16.28 11.00 -5.87
C LEU A 44 16.87 12.33 -5.41
N TYR A 45 16.03 13.27 -5.00
CA TYR A 45 16.45 14.59 -4.58
C TYR A 45 17.35 14.55 -3.32
N GLU A 46 16.97 13.72 -2.35
CA GLU A 46 17.67 13.58 -1.07
C GLU A 46 18.77 12.51 -1.10
N ASN A 47 19.04 11.90 -2.25
CA ASN A 47 20.04 10.84 -2.40
C ASN A 47 19.77 9.62 -1.51
N ILE A 48 18.51 9.30 -1.29
CA ILE A 48 18.10 8.09 -0.57
C ILE A 48 18.14 6.93 -1.53
N THR A 49 18.91 5.88 -1.20
CA THR A 49 19.13 4.73 -2.09
C THR A 49 19.05 3.42 -1.30
N GLY A 50 19.10 2.29 -2.01
CA GLY A 50 19.17 0.97 -1.42
C GLY A 50 17.93 0.58 -0.63
N VAL A 51 18.14 -0.01 0.53
CA VAL A 51 17.06 -0.53 1.39
C VAL A 51 16.15 0.60 1.88
N GLU A 52 16.71 1.75 2.21
CA GLU A 52 15.92 2.89 2.68
C GLU A 52 14.96 3.37 1.61
N ARG A 53 15.39 3.44 0.35
CA ARG A 53 14.55 3.81 -0.77
C ARG A 53 13.43 2.77 -0.98
N ASP A 54 13.78 1.50 -0.98
CA ASP A 54 12.83 0.41 -1.18
C ASP A 54 11.77 0.41 -0.07
N LEU A 55 12.20 0.63 1.17
CA LEU A 55 11.29 0.71 2.31
C LEU A 55 10.35 1.92 2.19
N ALA A 56 10.86 3.08 1.78
CA ALA A 56 10.05 4.27 1.57
C ALA A 56 8.98 4.02 0.50
N TYR A 57 9.33 3.36 -0.59
CA TYR A 57 8.40 3.00 -1.66
C TYR A 57 7.31 2.06 -1.15
N LEU A 58 7.70 1.04 -0.37
CA LEU A 58 6.75 0.08 0.17
C LEU A 58 5.76 0.76 1.12
N ILE A 59 6.25 1.61 2.00
CA ILE A 59 5.40 2.37 2.92
C ILE A 59 4.42 3.25 2.13
N ALA A 60 4.90 3.98 1.13
CA ALA A 60 4.05 4.81 0.28
C ALA A 60 2.97 4.00 -0.42
N LEU A 61 3.33 2.81 -0.93
CA LEU A 61 2.42 1.93 -1.65
C LEU A 61 1.33 1.38 -0.74
N LEU A 62 1.67 1.05 0.51
CA LEU A 62 0.79 0.33 1.41
C LEU A 62 0.08 1.21 2.45
N HIS A 63 0.43 2.50 2.54
CA HIS A 63 -0.05 3.35 3.64
C HIS A 63 -1.58 3.47 3.72
N ASP A 64 -2.27 3.40 2.60
CA ASP A 64 -3.73 3.55 2.52
C ASP A 64 -4.42 2.28 1.99
N ILE A 65 -3.75 1.12 2.05
CA ILE A 65 -4.32 -0.11 1.48
C ILE A 65 -5.67 -0.47 2.11
N GLY A 66 -5.88 -0.12 3.37
CA GLY A 66 -7.14 -0.37 4.07
C GLY A 66 -8.31 0.46 3.55
N ARG A 67 -8.05 1.55 2.83
CA ARG A 67 -9.11 2.40 2.26
C ARG A 67 -9.96 1.65 1.24
N PHE A 68 -9.37 0.74 0.47
CA PHE A 68 -10.13 -0.03 -0.53
C PHE A 68 -11.18 -0.90 0.13
N GLU A 69 -10.80 -1.62 1.18
CA GLU A 69 -11.74 -2.45 1.95
C GLU A 69 -12.78 -1.59 2.68
N GLN A 70 -12.38 -0.45 3.23
CA GLN A 70 -13.29 0.50 3.87
C GLN A 70 -14.37 0.97 2.89
N ILE A 71 -13.97 1.35 1.67
CA ILE A 71 -14.89 1.80 0.63
C ILE A 71 -15.84 0.68 0.22
N LYS A 72 -15.31 -0.55 0.06
CA LYS A 72 -16.12 -1.72 -0.29
C LYS A 72 -17.21 -1.98 0.75
N ARG A 73 -16.88 -1.87 2.04
CA ARG A 73 -17.83 -2.16 3.14
C ARG A 73 -18.81 -1.03 3.38
N PHE A 74 -18.35 0.22 3.32
CA PHE A 74 -19.12 1.37 3.78
C PHE A 74 -19.35 2.44 2.71
N ASN A 75 -18.71 2.32 1.55
CA ASN A 75 -18.70 3.33 0.49
C ASN A 75 -18.39 4.74 1.01
N SER A 76 -17.44 4.82 1.96
CA SER A 76 -17.13 6.05 2.70
C SER A 76 -15.68 6.03 3.16
N PHE A 77 -15.09 7.23 3.32
CA PHE A 77 -13.80 7.41 3.97
C PHE A 77 -13.94 7.68 5.48
N ASP A 78 -15.13 7.50 6.05
CA ASP A 78 -15.41 7.83 7.44
C ASP A 78 -14.87 6.73 8.36
N ASP A 79 -13.82 7.06 9.12
CA ASP A 79 -13.17 6.13 10.05
C ASP A 79 -14.04 5.81 11.30
N ARG A 80 -15.19 6.49 11.47
CA ARG A 80 -16.12 6.16 12.55
C ARG A 80 -16.77 4.79 12.37
N ASN A 81 -16.90 4.32 11.12
CA ASN A 81 -17.43 2.99 10.83
C ASN A 81 -16.38 1.92 11.11
N ILE A 82 -15.19 2.10 10.53
CA ILE A 82 -14.02 1.27 10.79
C ILE A 82 -12.79 2.07 10.35
N ASP A 83 -11.74 2.02 11.16
CA ASP A 83 -10.50 2.73 10.91
C ASP A 83 -9.75 2.06 9.76
N HIS A 84 -9.45 2.83 8.70
CA HIS A 84 -8.74 2.31 7.54
C HIS A 84 -7.35 1.78 7.87
N ALA A 85 -6.68 2.35 8.88
CA ALA A 85 -5.37 1.86 9.31
C ALA A 85 -5.48 0.46 9.92
N LYS A 86 -6.52 0.21 10.72
CA LYS A 86 -6.79 -1.11 11.27
C LYS A 86 -7.13 -2.12 10.17
N LEU A 87 -7.91 -1.71 9.17
CA LEU A 87 -8.20 -2.55 8.02
C LEU A 87 -6.93 -2.88 7.24
N GLY A 88 -6.03 -1.92 7.08
CA GLY A 88 -4.75 -2.15 6.43
C GLY A 88 -3.92 -3.20 7.14
N VAL A 89 -3.87 -3.14 8.47
CA VAL A 89 -3.19 -4.15 9.30
C VAL A 89 -3.84 -5.52 9.10
N GLN A 90 -5.16 -5.60 9.10
CA GLN A 90 -5.86 -6.86 8.88
C GLN A 90 -5.54 -7.46 7.51
N VAL A 91 -5.60 -6.65 6.46
CA VAL A 91 -5.32 -7.10 5.10
C VAL A 91 -3.89 -7.60 4.98
N LEU A 92 -2.93 -6.84 5.50
CA LEU A 92 -1.51 -7.16 5.32
C LEU A 92 -1.06 -8.33 6.22
N PHE A 93 -1.48 -8.36 7.47
CA PHE A 93 -0.91 -9.28 8.44
C PHE A 93 -1.82 -10.46 8.77
N LYS A 94 -3.10 -10.24 9.04
CA LYS A 94 -4.03 -11.36 9.35
C LYS A 94 -4.30 -12.23 8.15
N GLU A 95 -4.44 -11.63 6.97
CA GLU A 95 -4.67 -12.37 5.72
C GLU A 95 -3.35 -12.82 5.07
N GLY A 96 -2.21 -12.46 5.68
CA GLY A 96 -0.90 -12.85 5.19
C GLY A 96 -0.45 -12.18 3.90
N MET A 97 -1.14 -11.15 3.46
CA MET A 97 -0.90 -10.50 2.18
C MET A 97 0.46 -9.80 2.12
N ILE A 98 0.99 -9.38 3.28
CA ILE A 98 2.29 -8.69 3.32
C ILE A 98 3.39 -9.51 2.65
N ARG A 99 3.29 -10.83 2.67
CA ARG A 99 4.27 -11.74 2.06
C ARG A 99 4.28 -11.66 0.53
N ASN A 100 3.24 -11.08 -0.07
CA ASN A 100 3.22 -10.79 -1.51
C ASN A 100 4.08 -9.59 -1.89
N PHE A 101 4.47 -8.78 -0.91
CA PHE A 101 5.21 -7.54 -1.11
C PHE A 101 6.67 -7.65 -0.70
N ILE A 102 6.96 -8.51 0.29
CA ILE A 102 8.31 -8.67 0.84
C ILE A 102 8.67 -10.14 0.98
N ASP A 103 9.96 -10.42 1.02
CA ASP A 103 10.47 -11.76 1.31
C ASP A 103 10.46 -12.02 2.82
N ASP A 104 10.46 -13.30 3.23
CA ASP A 104 10.35 -13.68 4.64
C ASP A 104 11.46 -13.11 5.51
N ASP A 105 12.68 -13.01 4.98
CA ASP A 105 13.81 -12.46 5.69
C ASP A 105 13.67 -10.96 5.96
N GLN A 106 12.86 -10.26 5.19
CA GLN A 106 12.60 -8.82 5.33
C GLN A 106 11.39 -8.52 6.21
N TYR A 107 10.55 -9.53 6.43
CA TYR A 107 9.31 -9.38 7.20
C TYR A 107 9.58 -8.86 8.61
N ASP A 108 10.57 -9.45 9.29
CA ASP A 108 10.92 -9.06 10.65
C ASP A 108 11.44 -7.63 10.73
N GLU A 109 12.18 -7.19 9.71
CA GLU A 109 12.70 -5.82 9.65
C GLU A 109 11.61 -4.77 9.53
N ILE A 110 10.50 -5.11 8.88
CA ILE A 110 9.41 -4.15 8.61
C ILE A 110 8.44 -4.04 9.78
N ILE A 111 8.15 -5.15 10.44
CA ILE A 111 7.16 -5.18 11.52
C ILE A 111 7.74 -4.81 12.89
N GLU A 112 9.05 -4.83 13.03
CA GLU A 112 9.72 -4.35 14.22
C GLU A 112 9.83 -2.83 14.22
#